data_2f3754449dadee2675f2d12716bde7b4
#
_entry.id   2f3754449dadee2675f2d12716bde7b4
#
_cell.length_a   1.000
_cell.length_b   1.000
_cell.length_c   1.000
_cell.angle_alpha   90.00
_cell.angle_beta   90.00
_cell.angle_gamma   90.00
#
_symmetry.space_group_name_H-M   'P 1'
#
loop_
_entity.id
_entity.type
_entity.pdbx_description
1 polymer ?
#
loop_
_entity_poly.entity_id
_entity_poly.type
_entity_poly.pdbx_seq_one_letter_code
_entity_poly.pdbx_strand_id
1 'polypeptide(L)'
;MKLKTLLIAAAFAAASLTTASAATFRFAFQGDLKSLDPYSLNETFTHGVLGNVYEGLTKRDKGLKIIPGLAERWEVLEPTRWRFYLRKGVKFQNGEDFTADDVVFSAERSFKPASDIKTRIQPAGTKAVKVDDHTVDFILPSPNPILHYEWDTWYIMSKKWAESNNSVEPQPGAGQQMSYAALHANGTGPFIITEHQAGVKTVFKPNPNWWGKPEHNLDEVIFTTISNDATRVAALLSGDVDFADPIPLQDVDRVNASANARVLQGPELRTIFLGFDQYRDELKYSNIKGKNPFKDVRVRKAFYLGIDENAIADKVMRKAAVPSALMISPLLFPLAKDFTRPKADPAEAKKLLAEAGYPNGFEVTMDCPNDRYVNDEAICQAVTAMLARIGIKVNLLAQPKAKYFAKILVSGHYDSSFYLLGWTPGSFDSWNVLANMYACRDENGKGGNNNVGNYCNPKMEEFIKQVLVENDTAKRDQLIKAAYQLGQEQDWGYIPLHQQALAWGASQKMKIVQRADNQILFYWFRKE
;
A
#
# COMPACT_ATOMS: atom_id res chain seq x y z
N MET A 1 -7.07 -91.53 -18.39
CA MET A 1 -6.25 -90.56 -17.59
C MET A 1 -6.26 -89.21 -18.29
N LYS A 2 -7.05 -88.27 -17.79
CA LYS A 2 -7.13 -86.90 -18.37
C LYS A 2 -6.54 -85.97 -17.37
N LEU A 3 -5.43 -85.35 -17.74
CA LEU A 3 -4.71 -84.27 -16.97
C LEU A 3 -5.45 -82.96 -17.14
N LYS A 4 -5.97 -82.37 -16.08
CA LYS A 4 -6.57 -81.06 -16.08
C LYS A 4 -5.47 -80.05 -15.74
N THR A 5 -5.12 -79.24 -16.72
CA THR A 5 -4.21 -78.12 -16.54
C THR A 5 -5.00 -76.93 -15.95
N LEU A 6 -4.63 -76.49 -14.75
CA LEU A 6 -5.17 -75.27 -14.12
C LEU A 6 -4.32 -74.06 -14.59
N LEU A 7 -4.92 -73.09 -15.33
CA LEU A 7 -4.36 -71.82 -15.65
C LEU A 7 -4.73 -70.82 -14.52
N ILE A 8 -3.74 -70.39 -13.75
CA ILE A 8 -3.88 -69.31 -12.79
C ILE A 8 -3.56 -67.98 -13.55
N ALA A 9 -4.62 -67.21 -13.82
CA ALA A 9 -4.49 -65.87 -14.35
C ALA A 9 -4.15 -64.90 -13.18
N ALA A 10 -2.89 -64.47 -13.08
CA ALA A 10 -2.48 -63.41 -12.17
C ALA A 10 -2.88 -62.06 -12.78
N ALA A 11 -3.94 -61.45 -12.27
CA ALA A 11 -4.30 -60.06 -12.59
C ALA A 11 -3.33 -59.10 -11.88
N PHE A 12 -2.38 -58.55 -12.62
CA PHE A 12 -1.59 -57.37 -12.16
C PHE A 12 -2.49 -56.14 -12.16
N ALA A 13 -3.02 -55.76 -11.00
CA ALA A 13 -3.58 -54.45 -10.79
C ALA A 13 -2.42 -53.43 -10.76
N ALA A 14 -2.14 -52.83 -11.90
CA ALA A 14 -1.27 -51.66 -11.96
C ALA A 14 -1.95 -50.51 -11.21
N ALA A 15 -1.65 -50.36 -9.94
CA ALA A 15 -1.96 -49.13 -9.21
C ALA A 15 -1.13 -47.99 -9.85
N SER A 16 -1.77 -47.19 -10.68
CA SER A 16 -1.22 -45.94 -11.18
C SER A 16 -1.02 -45.03 -9.98
N LEU A 17 0.17 -45.08 -9.39
CA LEU A 17 0.65 -44.03 -8.50
C LEU A 17 0.76 -42.76 -9.35
N THR A 18 -0.33 -41.99 -9.38
CA THR A 18 -0.24 -40.59 -9.79
C THR A 18 0.69 -39.93 -8.79
N THR A 19 1.96 -39.78 -9.14
CA THR A 19 2.86 -38.90 -8.42
C THR A 19 2.22 -37.51 -8.47
N ALA A 20 1.61 -37.11 -7.36
CA ALA A 20 1.17 -35.72 -7.22
C ALA A 20 2.41 -34.87 -7.45
N SER A 21 2.48 -34.20 -8.59
CA SER A 21 3.55 -33.25 -8.87
C SER A 21 3.46 -32.16 -7.80
N ALA A 22 4.58 -31.92 -7.12
CA ALA A 22 4.64 -30.88 -6.10
C ALA A 22 4.14 -29.55 -6.69
N ALA A 23 3.17 -28.93 -6.04
CA ALA A 23 2.57 -27.68 -6.50
C ALA A 23 3.49 -26.50 -6.12
N THR A 24 4.59 -26.34 -6.86
CA THR A 24 5.50 -25.20 -6.70
C THR A 24 4.89 -23.96 -7.36
N PHE A 25 4.81 -22.88 -6.60
CA PHE A 25 4.44 -21.54 -7.08
C PHE A 25 5.70 -20.68 -7.22
N ARG A 26 6.01 -20.26 -8.45
CA ARG A 26 7.14 -19.38 -8.76
C ARG A 26 6.63 -17.99 -9.06
N PHE A 27 7.11 -16.99 -8.34
CA PHE A 27 6.71 -15.62 -8.62
C PHE A 27 7.89 -14.66 -8.74
N ALA A 28 7.73 -13.66 -9.61
CA ALA A 28 8.69 -12.60 -9.84
C ALA A 28 8.09 -11.24 -9.47
N PHE A 29 8.91 -10.40 -8.84
CA PHE A 29 8.61 -9.01 -8.57
C PHE A 29 9.78 -8.12 -9.01
N GLN A 30 9.49 -6.86 -9.35
CA GLN A 30 10.53 -5.92 -9.79
C GLN A 30 11.50 -5.51 -8.68
N GLY A 31 11.09 -5.56 -7.42
CA GLY A 31 11.89 -5.22 -6.25
C GLY A 31 12.37 -6.46 -5.50
N ASP A 32 13.25 -6.26 -4.52
CA ASP A 32 13.84 -7.32 -3.72
C ASP A 32 13.28 -7.32 -2.29
N LEU A 33 13.23 -8.51 -1.66
CA LEU A 33 12.99 -8.69 -0.24
C LEU A 33 14.31 -8.51 0.52
N LYS A 34 14.62 -7.26 0.87
CA LYS A 34 15.93 -6.88 1.43
C LYS A 34 16.15 -7.32 2.86
N SER A 35 15.10 -7.55 3.64
CA SER A 35 15.16 -7.91 5.05
C SER A 35 13.97 -8.76 5.42
N LEU A 36 14.18 -9.75 6.29
CA LEU A 36 13.14 -10.57 6.89
C LEU A 36 12.66 -10.02 8.24
N ASP A 37 13.30 -8.96 8.76
CA ASP A 37 12.84 -8.24 9.94
C ASP A 37 11.65 -7.35 9.55
N PRO A 38 10.44 -7.63 10.07
CA PRO A 38 9.23 -6.93 9.65
C PRO A 38 9.17 -5.46 10.06
N TYR A 39 10.14 -4.97 10.87
CA TYR A 39 10.18 -3.59 11.34
C TYR A 39 11.24 -2.74 10.62
N SER A 40 12.01 -3.34 9.72
CA SER A 40 13.12 -2.67 9.03
C SER A 40 12.71 -1.84 7.82
N LEU A 41 11.53 -2.07 7.26
CA LEU A 41 11.08 -1.39 6.03
C LEU A 41 9.55 -1.29 5.95
N ASN A 42 9.05 -0.06 5.91
CA ASN A 42 7.61 0.22 5.75
C ASN A 42 7.22 0.28 4.27
N GLU A 43 7.13 -0.87 3.64
CA GLU A 43 6.86 -1.02 2.20
C GLU A 43 5.80 -2.11 1.92
N THR A 44 4.88 -1.84 1.00
CA THR A 44 3.74 -2.73 0.67
C THR A 44 4.19 -4.13 0.24
N PHE A 45 5.20 -4.25 -0.63
CA PHE A 45 5.70 -5.55 -1.10
C PHE A 45 6.29 -6.36 0.06
N THR A 46 7.18 -5.74 0.86
CA THR A 46 7.80 -6.36 2.03
C THR A 46 6.73 -6.84 3.02
N HIS A 47 5.76 -6.00 3.37
CA HIS A 47 4.66 -6.40 4.24
C HIS A 47 3.82 -7.52 3.65
N GLY A 48 3.48 -7.47 2.37
CA GLY A 48 2.71 -8.51 1.69
C GLY A 48 3.41 -9.87 1.72
N VAL A 49 4.69 -9.91 1.38
CA VAL A 49 5.47 -11.17 1.40
C VAL A 49 5.64 -11.71 2.82
N LEU A 50 6.03 -10.84 3.77
CA LEU A 50 6.19 -11.23 5.17
C LEU A 50 4.87 -11.60 5.85
N GLY A 51 3.71 -11.11 5.39
CA GLY A 51 2.38 -11.51 5.86
C GLY A 51 2.00 -12.98 5.57
N ASN A 52 2.82 -13.70 4.80
CA ASN A 52 2.70 -15.15 4.68
C ASN A 52 3.50 -15.91 5.77
N VAL A 53 4.39 -15.22 6.49
CA VAL A 53 5.32 -15.80 7.49
C VAL A 53 4.98 -15.34 8.90
N TYR A 54 4.60 -14.08 9.05
CA TYR A 54 4.20 -13.46 10.31
C TYR A 54 2.71 -13.12 10.30
N GLU A 55 2.14 -12.90 11.47
CA GLU A 55 0.74 -12.46 11.63
C GLU A 55 0.63 -11.30 12.61
N GLY A 56 -0.37 -10.44 12.40
CA GLY A 56 -0.76 -9.36 13.32
C GLY A 56 -1.85 -9.79 14.29
N LEU A 57 -2.18 -8.93 15.24
CA LEU A 57 -3.33 -9.13 16.13
C LEU A 57 -4.66 -9.13 15.36
N THR A 58 -4.75 -8.28 14.35
CA THR A 58 -5.83 -8.24 13.36
C THR A 58 -5.28 -8.64 12.00
N LYS A 59 -6.14 -8.99 11.07
CA LYS A 59 -5.81 -9.18 9.66
C LYS A 59 -6.97 -8.72 8.77
N ARG A 60 -6.76 -8.69 7.46
CA ARG A 60 -7.80 -8.33 6.50
C ARG A 60 -8.19 -9.54 5.66
N ASP A 61 -9.49 -9.67 5.43
CA ASP A 61 -10.01 -10.67 4.50
C ASP A 61 -9.74 -10.27 3.02
N LYS A 62 -10.24 -11.08 2.09
CA LYS A 62 -10.08 -10.85 0.64
C LYS A 62 -10.73 -9.53 0.17
N GLY A 63 -11.71 -9.01 0.92
CA GLY A 63 -12.40 -7.74 0.68
C GLY A 63 -11.85 -6.57 1.50
N LEU A 64 -10.69 -6.73 2.16
CA LEU A 64 -10.01 -5.72 3.00
C LEU A 64 -10.71 -5.39 4.31
N LYS A 65 -11.75 -6.14 4.70
CA LYS A 65 -12.39 -5.97 6.01
C LYS A 65 -11.47 -6.49 7.12
N ILE A 66 -11.37 -5.75 8.22
CA ILE A 66 -10.66 -6.19 9.43
C ILE A 66 -11.38 -7.40 10.03
N ILE A 67 -10.61 -8.44 10.31
CA ILE A 67 -11.04 -9.68 10.94
C ILE A 67 -10.04 -10.10 12.03
N PRO A 68 -10.41 -10.99 12.97
CA PRO A 68 -9.50 -11.57 13.94
C PRO A 68 -8.25 -12.21 13.30
N GLY A 69 -7.08 -11.89 13.87
CA GLY A 69 -5.80 -12.52 13.58
C GLY A 69 -5.32 -13.32 14.80
N LEU A 70 -4.17 -12.94 15.36
CA LEU A 70 -3.67 -13.51 16.63
C LEU A 70 -4.52 -13.11 17.84
N ALA A 71 -5.30 -12.03 17.75
CA ALA A 71 -6.38 -11.74 18.69
C ALA A 71 -7.69 -12.36 18.16
N GLU A 72 -8.43 -13.08 19.02
CA GLU A 72 -9.75 -13.64 18.69
C GLU A 72 -10.84 -12.56 18.71
N ARG A 73 -10.70 -11.57 19.58
CA ARG A 73 -11.59 -10.42 19.74
C ARG A 73 -10.88 -9.28 20.47
N TRP A 74 -11.48 -8.11 20.41
CA TRP A 74 -11.06 -6.91 21.14
C TRP A 74 -12.26 -6.10 21.58
N GLU A 75 -12.04 -5.26 22.58
CA GLU A 75 -13.06 -4.33 23.07
C GLU A 75 -12.43 -3.02 23.57
N VAL A 76 -13.18 -1.94 23.47
CA VAL A 76 -12.81 -0.63 24.00
C VAL A 76 -13.40 -0.54 25.40
N LEU A 77 -12.56 -0.67 26.43
CA LEU A 77 -12.98 -0.57 27.82
C LEU A 77 -13.23 0.88 28.24
N GLU A 78 -12.39 1.79 27.72
CA GLU A 78 -12.43 3.22 27.90
C GLU A 78 -11.96 3.87 26.60
N PRO A 79 -12.30 5.14 26.29
CA PRO A 79 -11.87 5.80 25.06
C PRO A 79 -10.36 5.73 24.77
N THR A 80 -9.54 5.58 25.83
CA THR A 80 -8.08 5.46 25.75
C THR A 80 -7.57 4.09 26.17
N ARG A 81 -8.43 3.08 26.33
CA ARG A 81 -8.03 1.74 26.76
C ARG A 81 -8.71 0.67 25.95
N TRP A 82 -7.92 -0.04 25.16
CA TRP A 82 -8.34 -1.18 24.37
C TRP A 82 -7.84 -2.47 24.99
N ARG A 83 -8.68 -3.52 25.02
CA ARG A 83 -8.30 -4.87 25.45
C ARG A 83 -8.38 -5.85 24.30
N PHE A 84 -7.31 -6.61 24.12
CA PHE A 84 -7.21 -7.67 23.11
C PHE A 84 -7.09 -9.03 23.80
N TYR A 85 -7.92 -9.97 23.37
CA TYR A 85 -7.93 -11.35 23.84
C TYR A 85 -7.24 -12.21 22.81
N LEU A 86 -6.09 -12.82 23.21
CA LEU A 86 -5.20 -13.52 22.33
C LEU A 86 -5.63 -14.96 22.12
N ARG A 87 -5.37 -15.49 20.94
CA ARG A 87 -5.62 -16.87 20.57
C ARG A 87 -4.72 -17.81 21.36
N LYS A 88 -5.30 -18.88 21.90
CA LYS A 88 -4.57 -19.91 22.64
C LYS A 88 -4.02 -20.99 21.72
N GLY A 89 -2.90 -21.62 22.10
CA GLY A 89 -2.31 -22.75 21.39
C GLY A 89 -1.62 -22.38 20.09
N VAL A 90 -1.44 -21.10 19.77
CA VAL A 90 -0.61 -20.65 18.64
C VAL A 90 0.86 -20.85 18.98
N LYS A 91 1.63 -21.32 17.99
CA LYS A 91 3.08 -21.50 18.11
C LYS A 91 3.83 -20.73 17.04
N PHE A 92 4.97 -20.22 17.42
CA PHE A 92 5.98 -19.76 16.44
C PHE A 92 6.57 -20.96 15.70
N GLN A 93 7.21 -20.68 14.56
CA GLN A 93 7.80 -21.71 13.69
C GLN A 93 8.87 -22.57 14.40
N ASN A 94 9.56 -22.01 15.38
CA ASN A 94 10.53 -22.72 16.22
C ASN A 94 9.90 -23.56 17.36
N GLY A 95 8.55 -23.59 17.44
CA GLY A 95 7.79 -24.36 18.44
C GLY A 95 7.48 -23.63 19.75
N GLU A 96 7.96 -22.42 19.95
CA GLU A 96 7.64 -21.58 21.12
C GLU A 96 6.17 -21.17 21.12
N ASP A 97 5.57 -21.08 22.30
CA ASP A 97 4.19 -20.62 22.45
C ASP A 97 4.09 -19.11 22.26
N PHE A 98 3.06 -18.66 21.53
CA PHE A 98 2.70 -17.25 21.43
C PHE A 98 1.91 -16.81 22.67
N THR A 99 2.34 -15.72 23.31
CA THR A 99 1.74 -15.16 24.52
C THR A 99 1.67 -13.62 24.48
N ALA A 100 1.08 -13.05 25.51
CA ALA A 100 1.02 -11.62 25.75
C ALA A 100 2.41 -10.95 25.86
N ASP A 101 3.43 -11.69 26.33
CA ASP A 101 4.80 -11.17 26.41
C ASP A 101 5.35 -10.83 25.02
N ASP A 102 5.00 -11.60 23.98
CA ASP A 102 5.41 -11.35 22.60
C ASP A 102 4.74 -10.09 22.03
N VAL A 103 3.47 -9.87 22.41
CA VAL A 103 2.72 -8.66 21.99
C VAL A 103 3.31 -7.41 22.64
N VAL A 104 3.58 -7.45 23.95
CA VAL A 104 4.21 -6.33 24.69
C VAL A 104 5.59 -6.04 24.12
N PHE A 105 6.42 -7.06 23.93
CA PHE A 105 7.73 -6.93 23.29
C PHE A 105 7.64 -6.30 21.89
N SER A 106 6.72 -6.79 21.06
CA SER A 106 6.52 -6.27 19.70
C SER A 106 6.05 -4.82 19.69
N ALA A 107 5.21 -4.43 20.66
CA ALA A 107 4.79 -3.04 20.84
C ALA A 107 5.96 -2.13 21.20
N GLU A 108 6.77 -2.53 22.18
CA GLU A 108 7.98 -1.79 22.59
C GLU A 108 8.99 -1.71 21.45
N ARG A 109 9.20 -2.83 20.72
CA ARG A 109 10.11 -2.89 19.58
C ARG A 109 9.71 -1.94 18.45
N SER A 110 8.39 -1.72 18.23
CA SER A 110 7.91 -0.80 17.20
C SER A 110 8.32 0.66 17.44
N PHE A 111 8.57 1.07 18.69
CA PHE A 111 9.02 2.43 19.04
C PHE A 111 10.53 2.63 19.03
N LYS A 112 11.30 1.56 18.84
CA LYS A 112 12.77 1.66 18.80
C LYS A 112 13.23 2.62 17.68
N PRO A 113 14.36 3.36 17.87
CA PRO A 113 14.82 4.34 16.90
C PRO A 113 15.00 3.80 15.48
N ALA A 114 15.44 2.56 15.34
CA ALA A 114 15.68 1.91 14.07
C ALA A 114 14.41 1.32 13.40
N SER A 115 13.26 1.35 14.08
CA SER A 115 12.00 0.88 13.50
C SER A 115 11.46 1.85 12.46
N ASP A 116 11.20 1.36 11.26
CA ASP A 116 10.61 2.15 10.16
C ASP A 116 9.06 2.27 10.27
N ILE A 117 8.45 1.50 11.19
CA ILE A 117 7.00 1.49 11.41
C ILE A 117 6.57 2.25 12.68
N LYS A 118 7.49 2.88 13.40
CA LYS A 118 7.27 3.45 14.76
C LYS A 118 6.14 4.46 14.89
N THR A 119 5.90 5.27 13.86
CA THR A 119 4.84 6.30 13.88
C THR A 119 3.54 5.84 13.24
N ARG A 120 3.58 4.68 12.58
CA ARG A 120 2.45 4.13 11.83
C ARG A 120 1.54 3.30 12.72
N ILE A 121 2.12 2.44 13.58
CA ILE A 121 1.36 1.36 14.24
C ILE A 121 0.55 1.85 15.43
N GLN A 122 1.06 2.82 16.18
CA GLN A 122 0.38 3.32 17.38
C GLN A 122 0.84 4.74 17.71
N PRO A 123 -0.01 5.56 18.35
CA PRO A 123 0.36 6.88 18.83
C PRO A 123 1.55 6.82 19.80
N ALA A 124 2.48 7.77 19.69
CA ALA A 124 3.59 7.89 20.64
C ALA A 124 3.06 8.03 22.08
N GLY A 125 3.63 7.28 23.00
CA GLY A 125 3.18 7.22 24.39
C GLY A 125 2.14 6.12 24.67
N THR A 126 1.71 5.36 23.68
CA THR A 126 0.90 4.14 23.87
C THR A 126 1.71 3.11 24.70
N LYS A 127 1.04 2.47 25.65
CA LYS A 127 1.61 1.39 26.47
C LYS A 127 0.84 0.10 26.25
N ALA A 128 1.54 -0.97 25.88
CA ALA A 128 1.01 -2.32 25.92
C ALA A 128 1.25 -2.92 27.30
N VAL A 129 0.23 -3.43 27.95
CA VAL A 129 0.27 -3.95 29.31
C VAL A 129 -0.29 -5.37 29.33
N LYS A 130 0.53 -6.34 29.73
CA LYS A 130 0.10 -7.71 29.95
C LYS A 130 -0.89 -7.77 31.12
N VAL A 131 -2.07 -8.33 30.89
CA VAL A 131 -3.08 -8.60 31.92
C VAL A 131 -2.91 -10.05 32.42
N ASP A 132 -2.81 -10.98 31.48
CA ASP A 132 -2.45 -12.39 31.69
C ASP A 132 -1.77 -12.93 30.41
N ASP A 133 -1.47 -14.23 30.34
CA ASP A 133 -0.74 -14.81 29.19
C ASP A 133 -1.49 -14.69 27.84
N HIS A 134 -2.80 -14.43 27.86
CA HIS A 134 -3.62 -14.32 26.67
C HIS A 134 -4.49 -13.05 26.64
N THR A 135 -4.12 -12.03 27.43
CA THR A 135 -4.86 -10.76 27.46
C THR A 135 -3.88 -9.59 27.55
N VAL A 136 -4.01 -8.63 26.64
CA VAL A 136 -3.18 -7.41 26.60
C VAL A 136 -4.08 -6.18 26.53
N ASP A 137 -3.78 -5.18 27.37
CA ASP A 137 -4.37 -3.86 27.28
C ASP A 137 -3.43 -2.88 26.55
N PHE A 138 -3.99 -2.07 25.67
CA PHE A 138 -3.32 -0.92 25.09
C PHE A 138 -3.89 0.35 25.70
N ILE A 139 -3.02 1.10 26.38
CA ILE A 139 -3.35 2.38 27.02
C ILE A 139 -2.81 3.49 26.15
N LEU A 140 -3.70 4.31 25.61
CA LEU A 140 -3.42 5.37 24.64
C LEU A 140 -3.31 6.74 25.32
N PRO A 141 -2.51 7.66 24.80
CA PRO A 141 -2.43 9.04 25.30
C PRO A 141 -3.69 9.86 24.95
N SER A 142 -4.47 9.44 23.96
CA SER A 142 -5.73 10.05 23.52
C SER A 142 -6.62 8.99 22.86
N PRO A 143 -7.95 9.20 22.75
CA PRO A 143 -8.86 8.28 22.04
C PRO A 143 -8.39 8.04 20.60
N ASN A 144 -8.48 6.81 20.12
CA ASN A 144 -8.18 6.43 18.75
C ASN A 144 -9.09 5.25 18.32
N PRO A 145 -10.24 5.49 17.66
CA PRO A 145 -11.18 4.45 17.26
C PRO A 145 -10.67 3.57 16.12
N ILE A 146 -9.61 3.95 15.43
CA ILE A 146 -9.03 3.22 14.30
C ILE A 146 -7.69 2.54 14.65
N LEU A 147 -7.34 2.46 15.94
CA LEU A 147 -6.07 1.90 16.41
C LEU A 147 -5.71 0.57 15.73
N HIS A 148 -6.66 -0.33 15.64
CA HIS A 148 -6.47 -1.68 15.11
C HIS A 148 -6.44 -1.75 13.56
N TYR A 149 -6.71 -0.66 12.84
CA TYR A 149 -6.79 -0.67 11.38
C TYR A 149 -5.43 -0.83 10.69
N GLU A 150 -4.34 -0.48 11.34
CA GLU A 150 -2.98 -0.65 10.82
C GLU A 150 -2.29 -1.93 11.31
N TRP A 151 -2.98 -2.74 12.13
CA TRP A 151 -2.37 -3.87 12.81
C TRP A 151 -2.39 -5.18 12.03
N ASP A 152 -3.00 -5.21 10.86
CA ASP A 152 -2.92 -6.33 9.91
C ASP A 152 -1.50 -6.51 9.33
N THR A 153 -0.70 -5.45 9.33
CA THR A 153 0.71 -5.45 8.92
C THR A 153 1.68 -5.10 10.04
N TRP A 154 1.19 -5.02 11.28
CA TRP A 154 2.04 -5.01 12.47
C TRP A 154 2.24 -6.44 12.96
N TYR A 155 3.34 -7.03 12.54
CA TYR A 155 3.63 -8.43 12.75
C TYR A 155 4.22 -8.69 14.13
N ILE A 156 3.68 -9.68 14.86
CA ILE A 156 4.14 -10.03 16.19
C ILE A 156 5.35 -10.96 16.08
N MET A 157 6.40 -10.64 16.83
CA MET A 157 7.64 -11.40 16.89
C MET A 157 7.77 -12.11 18.25
N SER A 158 8.41 -13.30 18.25
CA SER A 158 8.75 -13.98 19.49
C SER A 158 9.81 -13.17 20.26
N LYS A 159 9.49 -12.79 21.49
CA LYS A 159 10.40 -12.13 22.43
C LYS A 159 11.64 -12.98 22.67
N LYS A 160 11.43 -14.24 23.05
CA LYS A 160 12.50 -15.16 23.40
C LYS A 160 13.45 -15.43 22.22
N TRP A 161 12.89 -15.63 21.02
CA TRP A 161 13.69 -15.81 19.83
C TRP A 161 14.52 -14.55 19.51
N ALA A 162 13.92 -13.36 19.60
CA ALA A 162 14.63 -12.11 19.36
C ALA A 162 15.76 -11.87 20.37
N GLU A 163 15.53 -12.13 21.65
CA GLU A 163 16.54 -12.03 22.73
C GLU A 163 17.67 -13.03 22.49
N SER A 164 17.36 -14.30 22.19
CA SER A 164 18.34 -15.37 21.98
C SER A 164 19.24 -15.15 20.75
N ASN A 165 18.79 -14.33 19.79
CA ASN A 165 19.50 -14.07 18.55
C ASN A 165 19.97 -12.61 18.39
N ASN A 166 20.10 -11.87 19.48
CA ASN A 166 20.52 -10.47 19.49
C ASN A 166 19.74 -9.57 18.49
N SER A 167 18.43 -9.80 18.40
CA SER A 167 17.52 -9.13 17.45
C SER A 167 16.42 -8.31 18.13
N VAL A 168 16.67 -7.88 19.38
CA VAL A 168 15.79 -6.99 20.15
C VAL A 168 15.62 -5.64 19.45
N GLU A 169 16.70 -5.10 18.90
CA GLU A 169 16.63 -3.88 18.07
C GLU A 169 16.22 -4.24 16.64
N PRO A 170 15.33 -3.45 16.00
CA PRO A 170 15.02 -3.60 14.58
C PRO A 170 16.28 -3.43 13.72
N GLN A 171 16.30 -4.11 12.56
CA GLN A 171 17.35 -3.88 11.58
C GLN A 171 17.27 -2.44 11.07
N PRO A 172 18.35 -1.63 11.19
CA PRO A 172 18.38 -0.33 10.53
C PRO A 172 18.35 -0.48 9.00
N GLY A 173 17.93 0.58 8.32
CA GLY A 173 17.85 0.61 6.85
C GLY A 173 19.18 0.30 6.13
N ALA A 174 19.15 0.30 4.81
CA ALA A 174 20.23 -0.17 3.94
C ALA A 174 21.63 0.37 4.28
N GLY A 175 22.66 -0.47 4.14
CA GLY A 175 24.07 -0.10 4.28
C GLY A 175 24.73 -0.46 5.61
N GLN A 176 23.97 -1.05 6.55
CA GLN A 176 24.54 -1.56 7.81
C GLN A 176 24.70 -3.09 7.81
N GLN A 177 25.47 -3.61 8.77
CA GLN A 177 25.59 -5.04 8.98
C GLN A 177 24.22 -5.63 9.29
N MET A 178 23.84 -6.71 8.57
CA MET A 178 22.54 -7.35 8.73
C MET A 178 22.43 -8.06 10.08
N SER A 179 21.33 -7.79 10.81
CA SER A 179 20.99 -8.51 12.04
C SER A 179 20.55 -9.94 11.74
N TYR A 180 20.52 -10.79 12.76
CA TYR A 180 20.00 -12.16 12.60
C TYR A 180 18.55 -12.16 12.09
N ALA A 181 17.68 -11.31 12.64
CA ALA A 181 16.28 -11.18 12.20
C ALA A 181 16.15 -10.67 10.75
N ALA A 182 17.11 -9.93 10.23
CA ALA A 182 17.09 -9.50 8.84
C ALA A 182 17.35 -10.64 7.83
N LEU A 183 17.99 -11.72 8.29
CA LEU A 183 18.37 -12.89 7.48
C LEU A 183 17.54 -14.13 7.80
N HIS A 184 16.84 -14.17 8.93
CA HIS A 184 16.05 -15.30 9.42
C HIS A 184 14.68 -14.82 9.91
N ALA A 185 13.66 -15.64 9.70
CA ALA A 185 12.30 -15.36 10.14
C ALA A 185 11.82 -16.41 11.15
N ASN A 186 11.05 -15.98 12.15
CA ASN A 186 10.35 -16.84 13.10
C ASN A 186 8.98 -16.24 13.41
N GLY A 187 8.00 -16.49 12.54
CA GLY A 187 6.63 -16.01 12.68
C GLY A 187 5.67 -17.11 13.12
N THR A 188 4.38 -16.77 13.13
CA THR A 188 3.28 -17.69 13.44
C THR A 188 2.49 -18.09 12.19
N GLY A 189 2.86 -17.56 11.03
CA GLY A 189 2.08 -17.61 9.80
C GLY A 189 2.07 -18.94 9.04
N PRO A 190 1.33 -18.99 7.93
CA PRO A 190 1.08 -20.21 7.16
C PRO A 190 2.29 -20.77 6.40
N PHE A 191 3.36 -19.99 6.21
CA PHE A 191 4.58 -20.41 5.52
C PHE A 191 5.84 -20.12 6.34
N ILE A 192 6.86 -20.96 6.13
CA ILE A 192 8.20 -20.86 6.72
C ILE A 192 9.18 -20.51 5.62
N ILE A 193 10.09 -19.56 5.83
CA ILE A 193 11.21 -19.30 4.93
C ILE A 193 12.31 -20.33 5.20
N THR A 194 12.65 -21.13 4.18
CA THR A 194 13.70 -22.17 4.26
C THR A 194 15.00 -21.75 3.60
N GLU A 195 14.96 -20.76 2.71
CA GLU A 195 16.16 -20.19 2.08
C GLU A 195 15.89 -18.71 1.77
N HIS A 196 16.88 -17.85 2.03
CA HIS A 196 16.84 -16.45 1.64
C HIS A 196 18.22 -15.99 1.16
N GLN A 197 18.26 -15.54 -0.09
CA GLN A 197 19.42 -14.91 -0.71
C GLN A 197 18.96 -13.56 -1.28
N ALA A 198 19.27 -12.47 -0.59
CA ALA A 198 18.89 -11.13 -1.00
C ALA A 198 19.31 -10.84 -2.45
N GLY A 199 18.41 -10.27 -3.25
CA GLY A 199 18.61 -9.99 -4.67
C GLY A 199 18.57 -11.21 -5.61
N VAL A 200 18.44 -12.42 -5.09
CA VAL A 200 18.45 -13.67 -5.87
C VAL A 200 17.15 -14.42 -5.73
N LYS A 201 16.90 -15.03 -4.58
CA LYS A 201 15.69 -15.82 -4.34
C LYS A 201 15.31 -15.94 -2.86
N THR A 202 14.04 -16.20 -2.60
CA THR A 202 13.54 -16.62 -1.29
C THR A 202 12.62 -17.84 -1.49
N VAL A 203 12.83 -18.89 -0.69
CA VAL A 203 12.05 -20.12 -0.76
C VAL A 203 11.20 -20.27 0.49
N PHE A 204 9.91 -20.58 0.30
CA PHE A 204 8.95 -20.78 1.36
C PHE A 204 8.36 -22.18 1.27
N LYS A 205 8.07 -22.78 2.42
CA LYS A 205 7.32 -24.03 2.53
C LYS A 205 6.12 -23.85 3.47
N PRO A 206 5.03 -24.60 3.27
CA PRO A 206 3.91 -24.60 4.21
C PRO A 206 4.36 -24.86 5.64
N ASN A 207 3.81 -24.12 6.59
CA ASN A 207 3.99 -24.36 8.02
C ASN A 207 3.05 -25.49 8.47
N PRO A 208 3.53 -26.69 8.79
CA PRO A 208 2.67 -27.82 9.15
C PRO A 208 1.98 -27.60 10.51
N ASN A 209 2.48 -26.68 11.31
CA ASN A 209 1.98 -26.37 12.65
C ASN A 209 1.17 -25.07 12.70
N TRP A 210 0.79 -24.54 11.52
CA TRP A 210 -0.01 -23.32 11.49
C TRP A 210 -1.38 -23.55 12.13
N TRP A 211 -1.77 -22.68 13.03
CA TRP A 211 -3.04 -22.76 13.77
C TRP A 211 -4.29 -22.57 12.90
N GLY A 212 -4.14 -21.93 11.74
CA GLY A 212 -5.24 -21.69 10.79
C GLY A 212 -5.51 -22.86 9.86
N LYS A 213 -6.51 -22.68 8.99
CA LYS A 213 -6.85 -23.66 7.95
C LYS A 213 -6.27 -23.21 6.60
N PRO A 214 -5.35 -23.99 5.99
CA PRO A 214 -4.82 -23.65 4.68
C PRO A 214 -5.90 -23.62 3.59
N GLU A 215 -5.92 -22.55 2.81
CA GLU A 215 -6.76 -22.43 1.61
C GLU A 215 -5.97 -22.73 0.32
N HIS A 216 -4.64 -22.75 0.40
CA HIS A 216 -3.75 -23.10 -0.71
C HIS A 216 -3.56 -24.62 -0.86
N ASN A 217 -2.95 -25.01 -1.97
CA ASN A 217 -2.47 -26.39 -2.23
C ASN A 217 -0.99 -26.40 -2.63
N LEU A 218 -0.25 -25.37 -2.22
CA LEU A 218 1.16 -25.20 -2.59
C LEU A 218 2.05 -26.01 -1.65
N ASP A 219 3.05 -26.70 -2.20
CA ASP A 219 4.07 -27.44 -1.47
C ASP A 219 5.35 -26.62 -1.30
N GLU A 220 5.55 -25.65 -2.19
CA GLU A 220 6.69 -24.75 -2.19
C GLU A 220 6.35 -23.43 -2.90
N VAL A 221 6.94 -22.34 -2.44
CA VAL A 221 6.87 -21.04 -3.10
C VAL A 221 8.28 -20.51 -3.31
N ILE A 222 8.59 -20.07 -4.53
CA ILE A 222 9.90 -19.51 -4.88
C ILE A 222 9.70 -18.08 -5.39
N PHE A 223 10.24 -17.12 -4.66
CA PHE A 223 10.33 -15.73 -5.08
C PHE A 223 11.67 -15.48 -5.79
N THR A 224 11.64 -14.72 -6.89
CA THR A 224 12.83 -14.28 -7.62
C THR A 224 12.68 -12.80 -7.99
N THR A 225 13.73 -12.00 -7.77
CA THR A 225 13.75 -10.60 -8.22
C THR A 225 14.04 -10.54 -9.72
N ILE A 226 13.10 -9.95 -10.50
CA ILE A 226 13.30 -9.66 -11.92
C ILE A 226 12.93 -8.19 -12.17
N SER A 227 13.91 -7.31 -12.07
CA SER A 227 13.70 -5.85 -12.16
C SER A 227 13.37 -5.36 -13.57
N ASN A 228 13.95 -6.00 -14.61
CA ASN A 228 13.69 -5.62 -15.99
C ASN A 228 12.31 -6.12 -16.44
N ASP A 229 11.46 -5.19 -16.91
CA ASP A 229 10.07 -5.46 -17.32
C ASP A 229 9.97 -6.48 -18.45
N ALA A 230 10.78 -6.35 -19.50
CA ALA A 230 10.72 -7.25 -20.65
C ALA A 230 11.13 -8.69 -20.27
N THR A 231 12.15 -8.83 -19.41
CA THR A 231 12.60 -10.12 -18.87
C THR A 231 11.53 -10.74 -17.97
N ARG A 232 10.87 -9.93 -17.12
CA ARG A 232 9.81 -10.41 -16.21
C ARG A 232 8.59 -10.89 -16.99
N VAL A 233 8.17 -10.15 -18.02
CA VAL A 233 7.07 -10.57 -18.92
C VAL A 233 7.46 -11.83 -19.71
N ALA A 234 8.68 -11.92 -20.21
CA ALA A 234 9.17 -13.11 -20.93
C ALA A 234 9.15 -14.36 -20.03
N ALA A 235 9.60 -14.25 -18.78
CA ALA A 235 9.58 -15.34 -17.81
C ALA A 235 8.16 -15.86 -17.50
N LEU A 236 7.17 -14.98 -17.47
CA LEU A 236 5.77 -15.38 -17.34
C LEU A 236 5.26 -16.12 -18.58
N LEU A 237 5.55 -15.60 -19.77
CA LEU A 237 5.08 -16.18 -21.04
C LEU A 237 5.72 -17.53 -21.35
N SER A 238 7.00 -17.73 -20.97
CA SER A 238 7.71 -19.01 -21.09
C SER A 238 7.23 -20.06 -20.07
N GLY A 239 6.66 -19.60 -18.93
CA GLY A 239 6.29 -20.46 -17.81
C GLY A 239 7.42 -20.72 -16.81
N ASP A 240 8.51 -19.93 -16.88
CA ASP A 240 9.60 -19.97 -15.89
C ASP A 240 9.09 -19.46 -14.53
N VAL A 241 8.14 -18.51 -14.54
CA VAL A 241 7.38 -18.08 -13.38
C VAL A 241 5.88 -18.27 -13.58
N ASP A 242 5.16 -18.54 -12.51
CA ASP A 242 3.70 -18.71 -12.50
C ASP A 242 2.97 -17.37 -12.26
N PHE A 243 3.71 -16.35 -11.78
CA PHE A 243 3.18 -15.02 -11.47
C PHE A 243 4.27 -13.95 -11.63
N ALA A 244 3.88 -12.78 -12.12
CA ALA A 244 4.76 -11.62 -12.31
C ALA A 244 4.05 -10.31 -11.94
N ASP A 245 4.69 -9.47 -11.12
CA ASP A 245 4.18 -8.17 -10.71
C ASP A 245 5.30 -7.09 -10.75
N PRO A 246 5.02 -5.95 -11.36
CA PRO A 246 3.89 -5.60 -12.23
C PRO A 246 4.07 -6.09 -13.68
N ILE A 247 2.96 -6.18 -14.41
CA ILE A 247 2.98 -6.25 -15.87
C ILE A 247 2.83 -4.81 -16.40
N PRO A 248 3.74 -4.32 -17.26
CA PRO A 248 3.57 -3.01 -17.89
C PRO A 248 2.27 -2.95 -18.72
N LEU A 249 1.57 -1.83 -18.67
CA LEU A 249 0.25 -1.70 -19.32
C LEU A 249 0.31 -1.91 -20.84
N GLN A 250 1.45 -1.61 -21.49
CA GLN A 250 1.67 -1.86 -22.93
C GLN A 250 1.79 -3.35 -23.25
N ASP A 251 2.11 -4.20 -22.29
CA ASP A 251 2.26 -5.65 -22.48
C ASP A 251 1.00 -6.46 -22.15
N VAL A 252 -0.02 -5.82 -21.56
CA VAL A 252 -1.25 -6.49 -21.12
C VAL A 252 -1.91 -7.27 -22.25
N ASP A 253 -2.09 -6.67 -23.43
CA ASP A 253 -2.71 -7.32 -24.58
C ASP A 253 -1.87 -8.51 -25.05
N ARG A 254 -0.54 -8.38 -25.07
CA ARG A 254 0.39 -9.47 -25.46
C ARG A 254 0.29 -10.65 -24.50
N VAL A 255 0.24 -10.38 -23.19
CA VAL A 255 0.10 -11.44 -22.18
C VAL A 255 -1.26 -12.11 -22.29
N ASN A 256 -2.34 -11.35 -22.44
CA ASN A 256 -3.71 -11.89 -22.56
C ASN A 256 -3.94 -12.67 -23.87
N ALA A 257 -3.17 -12.39 -24.92
CA ALA A 257 -3.19 -13.18 -26.17
C ALA A 257 -2.47 -14.55 -26.03
N SER A 258 -1.72 -14.76 -24.94
CA SER A 258 -1.04 -16.03 -24.68
C SER A 258 -2.02 -17.09 -24.19
N ALA A 259 -1.85 -18.33 -24.66
CA ALA A 259 -2.61 -19.47 -24.14
C ALA A 259 -2.25 -19.83 -22.68
N ASN A 260 -1.06 -19.42 -22.21
CA ASN A 260 -0.50 -19.87 -20.94
C ASN A 260 -0.64 -18.85 -19.79
N ALA A 261 -0.92 -17.60 -20.10
CA ALA A 261 -0.94 -16.51 -19.11
C ALA A 261 -2.12 -15.55 -19.32
N ARG A 262 -2.45 -14.81 -18.29
CA ARG A 262 -3.42 -13.71 -18.32
C ARG A 262 -2.97 -12.58 -17.40
N VAL A 263 -3.53 -11.39 -17.56
CA VAL A 263 -3.34 -10.28 -16.63
C VAL A 263 -4.60 -10.08 -15.80
N LEU A 264 -4.43 -10.07 -14.48
CA LEU A 264 -5.44 -9.65 -13.52
C LEU A 264 -5.30 -8.13 -13.35
N GLN A 265 -6.34 -7.39 -13.68
CA GLN A 265 -6.36 -5.92 -13.53
C GLN A 265 -7.41 -5.50 -12.51
N GLY A 266 -7.12 -4.45 -11.77
CA GLY A 266 -8.03 -3.86 -10.78
C GLY A 266 -7.50 -2.52 -10.27
N PRO A 267 -8.33 -1.72 -9.58
CA PRO A 267 -7.87 -0.50 -8.93
C PRO A 267 -7.03 -0.82 -7.70
N GLU A 268 -5.93 -0.10 -7.52
CA GLU A 268 -5.19 -0.06 -6.26
C GLU A 268 -5.83 0.96 -5.30
N LEU A 269 -5.60 0.83 -4.01
CA LEU A 269 -6.03 1.84 -3.01
C LEU A 269 -5.32 3.18 -3.17
N ARG A 270 -4.24 3.24 -3.96
CA ARG A 270 -3.45 4.44 -4.22
C ARG A 270 -4.20 5.42 -5.11
N THR A 271 -4.39 6.63 -4.61
CA THR A 271 -4.84 7.75 -5.44
C THR A 271 -3.64 8.50 -5.98
N ILE A 272 -3.55 8.63 -7.31
CA ILE A 272 -2.62 9.53 -8.00
C ILE A 272 -3.26 10.91 -8.09
N PHE A 273 -2.50 11.96 -7.78
CA PHE A 273 -3.02 13.33 -7.71
C PHE A 273 -1.96 14.37 -8.01
N LEU A 274 -2.41 15.59 -8.24
CA LEU A 274 -1.56 16.77 -8.38
C LEU A 274 -1.77 17.70 -7.18
N GLY A 275 -0.68 18.32 -6.74
CA GLY A 275 -0.70 19.27 -5.64
C GLY A 275 0.01 20.57 -5.98
N PHE A 276 -0.30 21.62 -5.22
CA PHE A 276 0.12 22.99 -5.43
C PHE A 276 0.87 23.52 -4.22
N ASP A 277 1.85 24.40 -4.43
CA ASP A 277 2.38 25.27 -3.38
C ASP A 277 1.33 26.34 -3.03
N GLN A 278 0.73 26.23 -1.84
CA GLN A 278 -0.35 27.11 -1.39
C GLN A 278 0.10 28.03 -0.24
N TYR A 279 1.37 28.00 0.18
CA TYR A 279 1.81 28.71 1.38
C TYR A 279 2.83 29.83 1.14
N ARG A 280 3.74 29.67 0.16
CA ARG A 280 4.74 30.70 -0.12
C ARG A 280 4.06 31.97 -0.60
N ASP A 281 4.64 33.13 -0.26
CA ASP A 281 4.12 34.43 -0.74
C ASP A 281 4.43 34.64 -2.23
N GLU A 282 5.56 34.16 -2.69
CA GLU A 282 5.94 34.13 -4.10
C GLU A 282 6.11 32.66 -4.57
N LEU A 283 5.55 32.32 -5.73
CA LEU A 283 5.68 31.00 -6.32
C LEU A 283 7.10 30.79 -6.86
N LYS A 284 7.82 29.82 -6.31
CA LYS A 284 9.27 29.69 -6.48
C LYS A 284 9.70 29.46 -7.93
N TYR A 285 9.03 28.55 -8.63
CA TYR A 285 9.39 28.14 -9.98
C TYR A 285 8.34 28.61 -11.01
N SER A 286 8.18 29.94 -11.10
CA SER A 286 7.21 30.59 -11.96
C SER A 286 7.79 31.90 -12.53
N ASN A 287 7.21 32.36 -13.65
CA ASN A 287 7.47 33.70 -14.18
C ASN A 287 6.72 34.80 -13.42
N ILE A 288 5.77 34.45 -12.55
CA ILE A 288 5.05 35.41 -11.70
C ILE A 288 5.93 35.79 -10.50
N LYS A 289 6.11 37.11 -10.29
CA LYS A 289 6.92 37.65 -9.21
C LYS A 289 6.06 38.37 -8.18
N GLY A 290 6.51 38.33 -6.91
CA GLY A 290 5.87 39.02 -5.79
C GLY A 290 4.54 38.43 -5.33
N LYS A 291 4.07 37.33 -5.92
CA LYS A 291 2.83 36.65 -5.51
C LYS A 291 2.80 35.15 -5.91
N ASN A 292 1.92 34.43 -5.26
CA ASN A 292 1.67 33.02 -5.54
C ASN A 292 0.26 32.83 -6.12
N PRO A 293 0.13 32.53 -7.41
CA PRO A 293 -1.17 32.29 -8.06
C PRO A 293 -1.98 31.17 -7.38
N PHE A 294 -1.35 30.16 -6.83
CA PHE A 294 -2.04 29.02 -6.22
C PHE A 294 -2.67 29.32 -4.85
N LYS A 295 -2.45 30.50 -4.26
CA LYS A 295 -3.24 30.98 -3.11
C LYS A 295 -4.68 31.31 -3.50
N ASP A 296 -4.93 31.65 -4.76
CA ASP A 296 -6.27 31.91 -5.28
C ASP A 296 -7.00 30.61 -5.66
N VAL A 297 -8.13 30.35 -5.03
CA VAL A 297 -8.96 29.16 -5.27
C VAL A 297 -9.42 29.07 -6.73
N ARG A 298 -9.64 30.21 -7.41
CA ARG A 298 -10.04 30.25 -8.82
C ARG A 298 -8.96 29.65 -9.72
N VAL A 299 -7.69 29.93 -9.41
CA VAL A 299 -6.55 29.37 -10.15
C VAL A 299 -6.47 27.85 -9.94
N ARG A 300 -6.62 27.36 -8.71
CA ARG A 300 -6.61 25.90 -8.44
C ARG A 300 -7.76 25.20 -9.15
N LYS A 301 -8.97 25.78 -9.10
CA LYS A 301 -10.14 25.28 -9.82
C LYS A 301 -9.93 25.29 -11.34
N ALA A 302 -9.29 26.32 -11.89
CA ALA A 302 -8.96 26.39 -13.32
C ALA A 302 -8.01 25.26 -13.74
N PHE A 303 -6.98 24.96 -12.95
CA PHE A 303 -6.10 23.80 -13.20
C PHE A 303 -6.89 22.48 -13.17
N TYR A 304 -7.77 22.32 -12.19
CA TYR A 304 -8.63 21.13 -12.10
C TYR A 304 -9.50 20.94 -13.35
N LEU A 305 -10.20 22.00 -13.77
CA LEU A 305 -11.08 21.96 -14.95
C LEU A 305 -10.31 21.91 -16.28
N GLY A 306 -9.05 22.33 -16.28
CA GLY A 306 -8.17 22.24 -17.45
C GLY A 306 -7.69 20.84 -17.79
N ILE A 307 -7.85 19.87 -16.85
CA ILE A 307 -7.32 18.50 -16.96
C ILE A 307 -8.44 17.50 -17.20
N ASP A 308 -8.41 16.86 -18.38
CA ASP A 308 -9.32 15.78 -18.77
C ASP A 308 -8.79 14.44 -18.26
N GLU A 309 -9.20 14.04 -17.05
CA GLU A 309 -8.79 12.78 -16.45
C GLU A 309 -9.32 11.57 -17.20
N ASN A 310 -10.51 11.65 -17.82
CA ASN A 310 -11.02 10.54 -18.61
C ASN A 310 -10.11 10.27 -19.82
N ALA A 311 -9.58 11.32 -20.45
CA ALA A 311 -8.60 11.17 -21.52
C ALA A 311 -7.27 10.58 -21.03
N ILE A 312 -6.82 10.91 -19.81
CA ILE A 312 -5.64 10.28 -19.20
C ILE A 312 -5.93 8.79 -18.93
N ALA A 313 -7.05 8.46 -18.29
CA ALA A 313 -7.44 7.09 -18.00
C ALA A 313 -7.55 6.23 -19.27
N ASP A 314 -8.15 6.78 -20.33
CA ASP A 314 -8.34 6.07 -21.60
C ASP A 314 -7.05 5.92 -22.43
N LYS A 315 -6.27 6.99 -22.56
CA LYS A 315 -5.13 7.03 -23.52
C LYS A 315 -3.81 6.69 -22.85
N VAL A 316 -3.53 7.26 -21.66
CA VAL A 316 -2.26 7.04 -20.95
C VAL A 316 -2.32 5.76 -20.14
N MET A 317 -3.42 5.56 -19.41
CA MET A 317 -3.60 4.40 -18.52
C MET A 317 -4.28 3.22 -19.21
N ARG A 318 -4.54 3.30 -20.53
CA ARG A 318 -5.12 2.20 -21.33
C ARG A 318 -6.39 1.58 -20.72
N LYS A 319 -7.24 2.42 -20.11
CA LYS A 319 -8.47 2.06 -19.40
C LYS A 319 -8.27 1.21 -18.12
N ALA A 320 -7.04 1.07 -17.65
CA ALA A 320 -6.74 0.31 -16.44
C ALA A 320 -6.95 1.12 -15.15
N ALA A 321 -6.88 2.45 -15.22
CA ALA A 321 -7.10 3.33 -14.06
C ALA A 321 -8.57 3.77 -13.94
N VAL A 322 -9.01 4.02 -12.71
CA VAL A 322 -10.37 4.50 -12.40
C VAL A 322 -10.28 5.96 -11.95
N PRO A 323 -10.85 6.93 -12.71
CA PRO A 323 -10.87 8.33 -12.33
C PRO A 323 -11.46 8.54 -10.93
N SER A 324 -10.86 9.42 -10.15
CA SER A 324 -11.26 9.70 -8.77
C SER A 324 -11.70 11.15 -8.56
N ALA A 325 -12.75 11.34 -7.76
CA ALA A 325 -13.18 12.65 -7.27
C ALA A 325 -12.49 13.03 -5.94
N LEU A 326 -11.98 12.04 -5.19
CA LEU A 326 -11.42 12.20 -3.86
C LEU A 326 -9.99 11.69 -3.76
N MET A 327 -9.30 12.12 -2.71
CA MET A 327 -7.95 11.66 -2.33
C MET A 327 -7.97 10.29 -1.63
N ILE A 328 -9.09 9.60 -1.64
CA ILE A 328 -9.31 8.28 -1.05
C ILE A 328 -9.99 7.34 -2.05
N SER A 329 -9.64 6.07 -2.00
CA SER A 329 -10.34 5.05 -2.79
C SER A 329 -11.79 4.88 -2.32
N PRO A 330 -12.77 4.79 -3.24
CA PRO A 330 -14.15 4.47 -2.91
C PRO A 330 -14.33 3.15 -2.15
N LEU A 331 -13.36 2.24 -2.24
CA LEU A 331 -13.37 0.99 -1.47
C LEU A 331 -13.20 1.20 0.04
N LEU A 332 -12.64 2.35 0.45
CA LEU A 332 -12.31 2.67 1.84
C LEU A 332 -13.25 3.69 2.48
N PHE A 333 -14.09 4.35 1.70
CA PHE A 333 -15.01 5.38 2.21
C PHE A 333 -16.39 5.22 1.60
N PRO A 334 -17.40 4.74 2.37
CA PRO A 334 -18.73 4.40 1.84
C PRO A 334 -19.47 5.57 1.19
N LEU A 335 -19.24 6.82 1.67
CA LEU A 335 -19.86 8.02 1.14
C LEU A 335 -19.08 8.64 -0.04
N ALA A 336 -18.01 8.02 -0.51
CA ALA A 336 -17.28 8.48 -1.71
C ALA A 336 -18.18 8.53 -2.96
N LYS A 337 -19.20 7.68 -3.03
CA LYS A 337 -20.21 7.66 -4.11
C LYS A 337 -21.03 8.96 -4.23
N ASP A 338 -21.06 9.78 -3.18
CA ASP A 338 -21.77 11.06 -3.16
C ASP A 338 -20.97 12.18 -3.84
N PHE A 339 -19.72 11.89 -4.21
CA PHE A 339 -18.83 12.83 -4.89
C PHE A 339 -18.70 12.47 -6.36
N THR A 340 -18.79 13.48 -7.20
CA THR A 340 -18.62 13.32 -8.65
C THR A 340 -17.49 14.21 -9.12
N ARG A 341 -16.52 13.62 -9.87
CA ARG A 341 -15.48 14.41 -10.50
C ARG A 341 -16.08 15.32 -11.57
N PRO A 342 -15.89 16.66 -11.48
CA PRO A 342 -16.28 17.58 -12.54
C PRO A 342 -15.62 17.20 -13.87
N LYS A 343 -16.38 17.32 -14.97
CA LYS A 343 -15.83 17.17 -16.31
C LYS A 343 -14.86 18.31 -16.62
N ALA A 344 -13.85 18.02 -17.42
CA ALA A 344 -12.96 19.06 -17.92
C ALA A 344 -13.74 20.13 -18.70
N ASP A 345 -13.46 21.39 -18.39
CA ASP A 345 -14.02 22.57 -19.04
C ASP A 345 -12.93 23.63 -19.25
N PRO A 346 -12.17 23.55 -20.35
CA PRO A 346 -11.12 24.52 -20.64
C PRO A 346 -11.64 25.96 -20.84
N ALA A 347 -12.92 26.14 -21.22
CA ALA A 347 -13.49 27.46 -21.39
C ALA A 347 -13.72 28.14 -20.03
N GLU A 348 -14.35 27.46 -19.08
CA GLU A 348 -14.52 27.95 -17.73
C GLU A 348 -13.16 28.10 -17.02
N ALA A 349 -12.20 27.21 -17.26
CA ALA A 349 -10.84 27.33 -16.74
C ALA A 349 -10.15 28.63 -17.17
N LYS A 350 -10.22 29.00 -18.46
CA LYS A 350 -9.69 30.26 -18.96
C LYS A 350 -10.37 31.49 -18.33
N LYS A 351 -11.69 31.43 -18.17
CA LYS A 351 -12.46 32.50 -17.53
C LYS A 351 -12.02 32.70 -16.08
N LEU A 352 -11.88 31.62 -15.31
CA LEU A 352 -11.41 31.66 -13.91
C LEU A 352 -9.99 32.24 -13.80
N LEU A 353 -9.09 31.87 -14.73
CA LEU A 353 -7.74 32.44 -14.79
C LEU A 353 -7.79 33.95 -15.07
N ALA A 354 -8.61 34.39 -16.01
CA ALA A 354 -8.78 35.81 -16.32
C ALA A 354 -9.33 36.61 -15.13
N GLU A 355 -10.37 36.08 -14.45
CA GLU A 355 -10.95 36.66 -13.23
C GLU A 355 -9.95 36.73 -12.07
N ALA A 356 -9.01 35.79 -12.00
CA ALA A 356 -7.92 35.77 -11.02
C ALA A 356 -6.76 36.71 -11.40
N GLY A 357 -6.83 37.40 -12.56
CA GLY A 357 -5.80 38.35 -13.04
C GLY A 357 -4.74 37.71 -13.93
N TYR A 358 -4.99 36.53 -14.49
CA TYR A 358 -4.09 35.82 -15.40
C TYR A 358 -4.74 35.51 -16.76
N PRO A 359 -5.23 36.50 -17.52
CA PRO A 359 -5.97 36.27 -18.77
C PRO A 359 -5.13 35.58 -19.86
N ASN A 360 -3.81 35.72 -19.79
CA ASN A 360 -2.87 35.08 -20.72
C ASN A 360 -2.16 33.86 -20.10
N GLY A 361 -2.62 33.40 -18.90
CA GLY A 361 -1.96 32.34 -18.16
C GLY A 361 -0.63 32.76 -17.54
N PHE A 362 0.20 31.77 -17.21
CA PHE A 362 1.55 31.97 -16.65
C PHE A 362 2.41 30.71 -16.82
N GLU A 363 3.71 30.82 -16.50
CA GLU A 363 4.63 29.69 -16.50
C GLU A 363 4.81 29.12 -15.08
N VAL A 364 4.88 27.79 -14.97
CA VAL A 364 5.16 27.08 -13.70
C VAL A 364 5.92 25.77 -13.95
N THR A 365 6.88 25.45 -13.07
CA THR A 365 7.53 24.14 -13.11
C THR A 365 6.67 23.09 -12.41
N MET A 366 6.54 21.93 -13.05
CA MET A 366 5.92 20.73 -12.50
C MET A 366 6.98 19.69 -12.19
N ASP A 367 7.10 19.29 -10.92
CA ASP A 367 7.92 18.18 -10.50
C ASP A 367 7.17 16.85 -10.69
N CYS A 368 7.82 15.87 -11.31
CA CYS A 368 7.25 14.58 -11.65
C CYS A 368 8.29 13.46 -11.44
N PRO A 369 7.93 12.33 -10.82
CA PRO A 369 8.78 11.15 -10.89
C PRO A 369 8.65 10.48 -12.27
N ASN A 370 9.61 9.60 -12.63
CA ASN A 370 9.55 8.84 -13.89
C ASN A 370 9.84 7.34 -13.71
N ASP A 371 9.91 6.88 -12.45
CA ASP A 371 10.15 5.47 -12.11
C ASP A 371 9.44 5.07 -10.79
N ARG A 372 8.36 5.77 -10.43
CA ARG A 372 7.65 5.55 -9.15
C ARG A 372 6.24 5.01 -9.31
N TYR A 373 5.44 5.59 -10.20
CA TYR A 373 4.04 5.23 -10.42
C TYR A 373 3.86 4.69 -11.84
N VAL A 374 2.76 3.99 -12.06
CA VAL A 374 2.43 3.47 -13.39
C VAL A 374 2.26 4.65 -14.36
N ASN A 375 3.10 4.71 -15.39
CA ASN A 375 3.09 5.74 -16.45
C ASN A 375 3.20 7.19 -15.95
N ASP A 376 3.87 7.44 -14.81
CA ASP A 376 3.94 8.76 -14.17
C ASP A 376 4.43 9.87 -15.09
N GLU A 377 5.53 9.71 -15.80
CA GLU A 377 6.01 10.73 -16.75
C GLU A 377 5.02 10.99 -17.88
N ALA A 378 4.39 9.94 -18.42
CA ALA A 378 3.39 10.08 -19.49
C ALA A 378 2.12 10.81 -19.00
N ILE A 379 1.72 10.59 -17.74
CA ILE A 379 0.64 11.35 -17.08
C ILE A 379 1.03 12.83 -17.01
N CYS A 380 2.24 13.15 -16.54
CA CYS A 380 2.72 14.54 -16.43
C CYS A 380 2.82 15.23 -17.78
N GLN A 381 3.26 14.52 -18.83
CA GLN A 381 3.27 15.04 -20.22
C GLN A 381 1.87 15.36 -20.72
N ALA A 382 0.88 14.47 -20.46
CA ALA A 382 -0.51 14.70 -20.81
C ALA A 382 -1.09 15.92 -20.07
N VAL A 383 -0.84 16.05 -18.76
CA VAL A 383 -1.24 17.22 -17.96
C VAL A 383 -0.63 18.51 -18.51
N THR A 384 0.67 18.50 -18.86
CA THR A 384 1.36 19.63 -19.48
C THR A 384 0.67 20.09 -20.78
N ALA A 385 0.35 19.13 -21.66
CA ALA A 385 -0.34 19.42 -22.92
C ALA A 385 -1.77 19.95 -22.72
N MET A 386 -2.49 19.46 -21.70
CA MET A 386 -3.83 19.92 -21.38
C MET A 386 -3.84 21.33 -20.81
N LEU A 387 -2.95 21.63 -19.85
CA LEU A 387 -2.83 22.95 -19.23
C LEU A 387 -2.38 24.03 -20.23
N ALA A 388 -1.59 23.67 -21.25
CA ALA A 388 -1.24 24.58 -22.34
C ALA A 388 -2.47 25.12 -23.09
N ARG A 389 -3.56 24.35 -23.19
CA ARG A 389 -4.81 24.78 -23.82
C ARG A 389 -5.52 25.90 -23.08
N ILE A 390 -5.24 26.07 -21.80
CA ILE A 390 -5.80 27.16 -20.97
C ILE A 390 -4.79 28.30 -20.74
N GLY A 391 -3.65 28.31 -21.42
CA GLY A 391 -2.63 29.34 -21.33
C GLY A 391 -1.55 29.09 -20.27
N ILE A 392 -1.57 27.97 -19.59
CA ILE A 392 -0.54 27.62 -18.60
C ILE A 392 0.62 26.91 -19.31
N LYS A 393 1.82 27.51 -19.24
CA LYS A 393 3.05 26.89 -19.71
C LYS A 393 3.70 26.10 -18.59
N VAL A 394 3.63 24.78 -18.66
CA VAL A 394 4.26 23.89 -17.70
C VAL A 394 5.67 23.53 -18.14
N ASN A 395 6.66 23.85 -17.32
CA ASN A 395 8.05 23.40 -17.47
C ASN A 395 8.19 22.06 -16.71
N LEU A 396 8.01 20.94 -17.43
CA LEU A 396 8.05 19.60 -16.81
C LEU A 396 9.47 19.21 -16.40
N LEU A 397 9.65 18.87 -15.12
CA LEU A 397 10.88 18.33 -14.54
C LEU A 397 10.64 16.87 -14.11
N ALA A 398 10.81 15.94 -15.05
CA ALA A 398 10.73 14.52 -14.78
C ALA A 398 12.07 13.99 -14.24
N GLN A 399 12.05 13.26 -13.11
CA GLN A 399 13.25 12.80 -12.40
C GLN A 399 13.04 11.40 -11.81
N PRO A 400 14.12 10.59 -11.67
CA PRO A 400 14.08 9.37 -10.87
C PRO A 400 13.60 9.65 -9.44
N LYS A 401 12.78 8.73 -8.89
CA LYS A 401 12.12 8.85 -7.58
C LYS A 401 13.05 9.29 -6.45
N ALA A 402 14.31 8.83 -6.46
CA ALA A 402 15.26 9.18 -5.42
C ALA A 402 15.57 10.69 -5.40
N LYS A 403 15.78 11.30 -6.58
CA LYS A 403 15.99 12.76 -6.71
C LYS A 403 14.70 13.52 -6.46
N TYR A 404 13.60 13.01 -7.01
CA TYR A 404 12.28 13.61 -6.88
C TYR A 404 11.89 13.74 -5.40
N PHE A 405 11.90 12.64 -4.64
CA PHE A 405 11.53 12.69 -3.22
C PHE A 405 12.52 13.47 -2.36
N ALA A 406 13.82 13.40 -2.66
CA ALA A 406 14.82 14.22 -1.97
C ALA A 406 14.58 15.73 -2.14
N LYS A 407 13.94 16.14 -3.24
CA LYS A 407 13.59 17.55 -3.50
C LYS A 407 12.27 17.94 -2.84
N ILE A 408 11.19 17.16 -3.04
CA ILE A 408 9.84 17.62 -2.71
C ILE A 408 9.39 17.32 -1.28
N LEU A 409 10.04 16.38 -0.57
CA LEU A 409 9.70 16.04 0.81
C LEU A 409 10.50 16.84 1.84
N VAL A 410 10.36 16.47 3.11
CA VAL A 410 11.00 17.13 4.26
C VAL A 410 12.50 17.35 4.06
N SER A 411 13.22 16.37 3.52
CA SER A 411 14.67 16.46 3.25
C SER A 411 15.04 17.55 2.27
N GLY A 412 14.16 17.87 1.33
CA GLY A 412 14.30 18.97 0.36
C GLY A 412 13.53 20.23 0.73
N HIS A 413 13.08 20.36 1.98
CA HIS A 413 12.28 21.51 2.46
C HIS A 413 11.06 21.80 1.58
N TYR A 414 10.42 20.73 1.07
CA TYR A 414 9.22 20.81 0.22
C TYR A 414 9.41 21.72 -1.00
N ASP A 415 10.55 21.55 -1.70
CA ASP A 415 10.98 22.42 -2.79
C ASP A 415 10.24 22.10 -4.09
N SER A 416 8.96 22.47 -4.18
CA SER A 416 8.13 22.31 -5.37
C SER A 416 7.08 23.40 -5.48
N SER A 417 6.66 23.73 -6.71
CA SER A 417 5.56 24.65 -7.00
C SER A 417 4.28 23.94 -7.44
N PHE A 418 4.42 22.91 -8.27
CA PHE A 418 3.35 22.05 -8.76
C PHE A 418 3.93 20.66 -8.91
N TYR A 419 3.22 19.60 -8.51
CA TYR A 419 3.79 18.25 -8.45
C TYR A 419 2.75 17.14 -8.63
N LEU A 420 3.22 15.97 -9.08
CA LEU A 420 2.45 14.73 -9.10
C LEU A 420 2.87 13.84 -7.94
N LEU A 421 1.92 13.33 -7.17
CA LEU A 421 2.18 12.41 -6.07
C LEU A 421 1.11 11.30 -6.04
N GLY A 422 1.39 10.22 -5.35
CA GLY A 422 0.44 9.14 -5.07
C GLY A 422 0.38 8.83 -3.59
N TRP A 423 -0.81 8.61 -3.07
CA TRP A 423 -1.02 8.29 -1.65
C TRP A 423 -1.85 7.03 -1.48
N THR A 424 -1.36 6.12 -0.66
CA THR A 424 -2.10 4.96 -0.12
C THR A 424 -2.24 5.16 1.37
N PRO A 425 -3.45 5.29 1.92
CA PRO A 425 -3.63 5.44 3.37
C PRO A 425 -3.21 4.17 4.09
N GLY A 426 -2.23 4.25 5.01
CA GLY A 426 -1.70 3.09 5.73
C GLY A 426 -2.75 2.39 6.62
N SER A 427 -3.63 3.16 7.25
CA SER A 427 -4.75 2.62 8.06
C SER A 427 -5.94 2.14 7.23
N PHE A 428 -5.91 2.32 5.91
CA PHE A 428 -7.07 2.14 5.03
C PHE A 428 -8.29 2.92 5.48
N ASP A 429 -8.05 4.11 6.02
CA ASP A 429 -9.05 5.02 6.57
C ASP A 429 -8.82 6.46 6.10
N SER A 430 -9.90 7.20 5.92
CA SER A 430 -9.87 8.59 5.47
C SER A 430 -9.11 9.52 6.41
N TRP A 431 -9.10 9.23 7.73
CA TRP A 431 -8.33 10.06 8.67
C TRP A 431 -6.84 10.11 8.30
N ASN A 432 -6.27 9.00 7.83
CA ASN A 432 -4.87 8.97 7.38
C ASN A 432 -4.62 9.96 6.23
N VAL A 433 -5.54 10.03 5.26
CA VAL A 433 -5.47 11.01 4.17
C VAL A 433 -5.59 12.44 4.71
N LEU A 434 -6.59 12.69 5.55
CA LEU A 434 -6.84 14.01 6.12
C LEU A 434 -5.65 14.50 6.95
N ALA A 435 -5.13 13.68 7.84
CA ALA A 435 -4.02 14.02 8.73
C ALA A 435 -2.67 14.20 8.02
N ASN A 436 -2.41 13.46 6.92
CA ASN A 436 -1.13 13.54 6.21
C ASN A 436 -1.13 14.54 5.06
N MET A 437 -2.29 14.71 4.39
CA MET A 437 -2.38 15.49 3.16
C MET A 437 -3.10 16.84 3.37
N TYR A 438 -4.11 16.89 4.25
CA TYR A 438 -4.92 18.10 4.44
C TYR A 438 -4.63 18.85 5.74
N ALA A 439 -4.00 18.22 6.74
CA ALA A 439 -3.55 18.94 7.92
C ALA A 439 -2.49 19.98 7.56
N CYS A 440 -2.53 21.14 8.20
CA CYS A 440 -1.45 22.11 8.12
C CYS A 440 -0.13 21.45 8.53
N ARG A 441 0.96 21.77 7.86
CA ARG A 441 2.28 21.28 8.29
C ARG A 441 2.61 21.81 9.67
N ASP A 442 3.01 20.92 10.54
CA ASP A 442 3.54 21.25 11.85
C ASP A 442 5.07 21.15 11.83
N GLU A 443 5.76 22.19 12.29
CA GLU A 443 7.23 22.20 12.42
C GLU A 443 7.77 21.07 13.30
N ASN A 444 6.95 20.54 14.21
CA ASN A 444 7.29 19.40 15.06
C ASN A 444 6.94 18.04 14.43
N GLY A 445 6.46 18.00 13.18
CA GLY A 445 6.13 16.79 12.46
C GLY A 445 4.89 16.03 12.96
N LYS A 446 3.98 16.71 13.67
CA LYS A 446 2.76 16.08 14.22
C LYS A 446 1.60 15.99 13.22
N GLY A 447 1.67 16.68 12.10
CA GLY A 447 0.65 16.66 11.06
C GLY A 447 1.18 17.20 9.74
N GLY A 448 0.48 16.88 8.63
CA GLY A 448 0.78 17.40 7.31
C GLY A 448 2.15 17.02 6.74
N ASN A 449 2.77 15.92 7.19
CA ASN A 449 4.14 15.56 6.81
C ASN A 449 4.30 15.28 5.30
N ASN A 450 3.23 14.90 4.62
CA ASN A 450 3.20 14.67 3.18
C ASN A 450 2.42 15.75 2.42
N ASN A 451 1.98 16.80 3.12
CA ASN A 451 1.34 17.97 2.55
C ASN A 451 2.40 18.92 1.96
N VAL A 452 2.97 18.52 0.84
CA VAL A 452 4.08 19.21 0.17
C VAL A 452 3.77 20.69 -0.10
N GLY A 453 2.56 20.98 -0.55
CA GLY A 453 2.09 22.33 -0.88
C GLY A 453 1.59 23.14 0.31
N ASN A 454 1.55 22.54 1.50
CA ASN A 454 1.02 23.12 2.71
C ASN A 454 -0.38 23.75 2.55
N TYR A 455 -1.30 23.00 1.97
CA TYR A 455 -2.72 23.31 2.12
C TYR A 455 -3.00 23.46 3.62
N CYS A 456 -3.65 24.54 4.02
CA CYS A 456 -3.89 24.81 5.44
C CYS A 456 -5.20 25.59 5.60
N ASN A 457 -6.18 24.96 6.25
CA ASN A 457 -7.48 25.55 6.54
C ASN A 457 -7.87 25.25 8.00
N PRO A 458 -8.08 26.25 8.86
CA PRO A 458 -8.44 26.02 10.28
C PRO A 458 -9.65 25.11 10.48
N LYS A 459 -10.66 25.20 9.60
CA LYS A 459 -11.85 24.35 9.66
C LYS A 459 -11.53 22.88 9.32
N MET A 460 -10.56 22.65 8.45
CA MET A 460 -10.06 21.29 8.15
C MET A 460 -9.39 20.69 9.39
N GLU A 461 -8.60 21.47 10.13
CA GLU A 461 -7.97 21.04 11.38
C GLU A 461 -9.02 20.59 12.43
N GLU A 462 -10.14 21.29 12.48
CA GLU A 462 -11.26 20.92 13.37
C GLU A 462 -11.88 19.59 12.96
N PHE A 463 -12.13 19.37 11.67
CA PHE A 463 -12.61 18.09 11.15
C PHE A 463 -11.65 16.95 11.44
N ILE A 464 -10.35 17.14 11.22
CA ILE A 464 -9.33 16.10 11.46
C ILE A 464 -9.33 15.66 12.93
N LYS A 465 -9.41 16.62 13.86
CA LYS A 465 -9.50 16.34 15.30
C LYS A 465 -10.78 15.59 15.68
N GLN A 466 -11.92 16.01 15.13
CA GLN A 466 -13.21 15.37 15.41
C GLN A 466 -13.27 13.95 14.83
N VAL A 467 -12.81 13.76 13.60
CA VAL A 467 -12.76 12.43 12.93
C VAL A 467 -11.92 11.44 13.72
N LEU A 468 -10.82 11.90 14.33
CA LEU A 468 -9.92 11.02 15.10
C LEU A 468 -10.58 10.47 16.37
N VAL A 469 -11.50 11.21 17.00
CA VAL A 469 -12.05 10.85 18.31
C VAL A 469 -13.51 10.39 18.26
N GLU A 470 -14.20 10.51 17.12
CA GLU A 470 -15.59 10.11 16.96
C GLU A 470 -15.71 8.57 16.85
N ASN A 471 -16.44 7.96 17.78
CA ASN A 471 -16.65 6.51 17.84
C ASN A 471 -17.93 6.05 17.12
N ASP A 472 -18.90 6.93 16.91
CA ASP A 472 -20.09 6.62 16.11
C ASP A 472 -19.71 6.65 14.62
N THR A 473 -19.72 5.49 13.98
CA THR A 473 -19.30 5.34 12.58
C THR A 473 -20.08 6.22 11.62
N ALA A 474 -21.40 6.35 11.82
CA ALA A 474 -22.23 7.15 10.92
C ALA A 474 -21.92 8.65 11.05
N LYS A 475 -21.76 9.15 12.28
CA LYS A 475 -21.34 10.54 12.53
C LYS A 475 -19.93 10.79 12.00
N ARG A 476 -19.03 9.85 12.21
CA ARG A 476 -17.66 9.91 11.72
C ARG A 476 -17.61 10.01 10.19
N ASP A 477 -18.39 9.19 9.49
CA ASP A 477 -18.49 9.23 8.03
C ASP A 477 -19.04 10.59 7.53
N GLN A 478 -19.99 11.22 8.25
CA GLN A 478 -20.48 12.56 7.90
C GLN A 478 -19.43 13.64 8.13
N LEU A 479 -18.61 13.56 9.20
CA LEU A 479 -17.48 14.47 9.42
C LEU A 479 -16.43 14.33 8.31
N ILE A 480 -16.08 13.10 7.91
CA ILE A 480 -15.19 12.81 6.79
C ILE A 480 -15.75 13.39 5.49
N LYS A 481 -17.05 13.20 5.23
CA LYS A 481 -17.72 13.77 4.04
C LYS A 481 -17.61 15.29 4.03
N ALA A 482 -17.90 15.97 5.15
CA ALA A 482 -17.79 17.42 5.28
C ALA A 482 -16.34 17.92 5.07
N ALA A 483 -15.36 17.18 5.58
CA ALA A 483 -13.94 17.49 5.35
C ALA A 483 -13.57 17.40 3.86
N TYR A 484 -14.00 16.35 3.15
CA TYR A 484 -13.76 16.25 1.71
C TYR A 484 -14.52 17.30 0.89
N GLN A 485 -15.75 17.66 1.28
CA GLN A 485 -16.49 18.77 0.64
C GLN A 485 -15.71 20.08 0.78
N LEU A 486 -15.19 20.38 1.95
CA LEU A 486 -14.32 21.55 2.16
C LEU A 486 -13.08 21.48 1.28
N GLY A 487 -12.30 20.41 1.38
CA GLY A 487 -10.99 20.33 0.72
C GLY A 487 -11.05 20.18 -0.79
N GLN A 488 -12.06 19.50 -1.34
CA GLN A 488 -12.17 19.18 -2.77
C GLN A 488 -13.15 20.06 -3.55
N GLU A 489 -14.27 20.44 -2.96
CA GLU A 489 -15.33 21.18 -3.68
C GLU A 489 -15.30 22.68 -3.40
N GLN A 490 -14.83 23.11 -2.21
CA GLN A 490 -14.74 24.51 -1.82
C GLN A 490 -13.32 25.08 -2.03
N ASP A 491 -12.31 24.41 -1.46
CA ASP A 491 -10.92 24.91 -1.48
C ASP A 491 -10.13 24.46 -2.72
N TRP A 492 -10.57 23.39 -3.41
CA TRP A 492 -9.83 22.80 -4.54
C TRP A 492 -8.37 22.55 -4.20
N GLY A 493 -8.13 21.99 -3.01
CA GLY A 493 -6.79 21.89 -2.42
C GLY A 493 -5.84 20.97 -3.20
N TYR A 494 -6.41 19.95 -3.86
CA TYR A 494 -5.69 18.97 -4.70
C TYR A 494 -6.48 18.66 -5.97
N ILE A 495 -5.80 18.05 -6.94
CA ILE A 495 -6.45 17.45 -8.12
C ILE A 495 -6.28 15.94 -8.04
N PRO A 496 -7.22 15.19 -7.45
CA PRO A 496 -7.23 13.74 -7.59
C PRO A 496 -7.32 13.38 -9.06
N LEU A 497 -6.49 12.46 -9.53
CA LEU A 497 -6.56 11.96 -10.89
C LEU A 497 -7.33 10.63 -10.90
N HIS A 498 -6.69 9.55 -10.50
CA HIS A 498 -7.29 8.22 -10.56
C HIS A 498 -6.77 7.30 -9.43
N GLN A 499 -7.50 6.20 -9.21
CA GLN A 499 -6.94 5.05 -8.51
C GLN A 499 -5.95 4.37 -9.45
N GLN A 500 -4.71 4.15 -8.99
CA GLN A 500 -3.67 3.51 -9.78
C GLN A 500 -4.11 2.09 -10.21
N ALA A 501 -3.70 1.68 -11.39
CA ALA A 501 -3.99 0.34 -11.89
C ALA A 501 -3.07 -0.71 -11.26
N LEU A 502 -3.65 -1.82 -10.83
CA LEU A 502 -2.93 -3.08 -10.65
C LEU A 502 -2.92 -3.86 -11.97
N ALA A 503 -1.79 -4.49 -12.28
CA ALA A 503 -1.65 -5.36 -13.42
C ALA A 503 -0.75 -6.54 -13.04
N TRP A 504 -1.35 -7.62 -12.52
CA TRP A 504 -0.69 -8.85 -12.10
C TRP A 504 -0.74 -9.88 -13.21
N GLY A 505 0.41 -10.32 -13.71
CA GLY A 505 0.48 -11.42 -14.65
C GLY A 505 0.41 -12.77 -13.93
N ALA A 506 -0.44 -13.66 -14.39
CA ALA A 506 -0.60 -15.00 -13.80
C ALA A 506 -0.68 -16.07 -14.88
N SER A 507 -0.09 -17.24 -14.63
CA SER A 507 -0.34 -18.44 -15.40
C SER A 507 -1.83 -18.80 -15.39
N GLN A 508 -2.35 -19.34 -16.49
CA GLN A 508 -3.73 -19.86 -16.56
C GLN A 508 -3.99 -20.97 -15.51
N LYS A 509 -2.94 -21.67 -15.08
CA LYS A 509 -3.00 -22.73 -14.05
C LYS A 509 -3.12 -22.21 -12.62
N MET A 510 -3.06 -20.89 -12.41
CA MET A 510 -3.09 -20.31 -11.08
C MET A 510 -4.45 -19.67 -10.77
N LYS A 511 -5.04 -20.03 -9.63
CA LYS A 511 -6.11 -19.25 -9.01
C LYS A 511 -5.48 -18.24 -8.05
N ILE A 512 -5.56 -16.97 -8.40
CA ILE A 512 -4.95 -15.85 -7.67
C ILE A 512 -6.06 -14.98 -7.05
N VAL A 513 -5.85 -14.54 -5.82
CA VAL A 513 -6.66 -13.52 -5.17
C VAL A 513 -5.91 -12.20 -5.23
N GLN A 514 -6.34 -11.30 -6.12
CA GLN A 514 -5.81 -9.94 -6.20
C GLN A 514 -6.56 -9.05 -5.21
N ARG A 515 -5.82 -8.36 -4.33
CA ARG A 515 -6.40 -7.37 -3.41
C ARG A 515 -5.96 -5.96 -3.83
N ALA A 516 -6.83 -4.98 -3.57
CA ALA A 516 -6.57 -3.58 -3.92
C ALA A 516 -5.44 -2.93 -3.09
N ASP A 517 -5.00 -3.55 -2.00
CA ASP A 517 -3.83 -3.13 -1.23
C ASP A 517 -2.48 -3.61 -1.81
N ASN A 518 -2.52 -4.32 -2.92
CA ASN A 518 -1.35 -4.84 -3.64
C ASN A 518 -0.47 -5.81 -2.82
N GLN A 519 -1.04 -6.51 -1.84
CA GLN A 519 -0.31 -7.52 -1.06
C GLN A 519 -0.40 -8.89 -1.71
N ILE A 520 0.75 -9.54 -1.90
CA ILE A 520 0.87 -10.89 -2.47
C ILE A 520 0.77 -11.92 -1.34
N LEU A 521 -0.46 -12.41 -1.07
CA LEU A 521 -0.76 -13.34 0.01
C LEU A 521 -1.04 -14.72 -0.57
N PHE A 522 0.02 -15.49 -0.81
CA PHE A 522 -0.06 -16.77 -1.51
C PHE A 522 -0.68 -17.91 -0.69
N TYR A 523 -0.97 -17.72 0.57
CA TYR A 523 -1.76 -18.70 1.33
C TYR A 523 -3.25 -18.77 0.89
N TRP A 524 -3.68 -17.91 -0.04
CA TRP A 524 -4.97 -17.98 -0.73
C TRP A 524 -4.86 -18.46 -2.18
N PHE A 525 -3.64 -18.70 -2.68
CA PHE A 525 -3.44 -19.07 -4.07
C PHE A 525 -3.51 -20.59 -4.25
N ARG A 526 -3.95 -21.02 -5.42
CA ARG A 526 -4.01 -22.46 -5.77
C ARG A 526 -3.44 -22.68 -7.15
N LYS A 527 -2.74 -23.79 -7.33
CA LYS A 527 -2.24 -24.28 -8.62
C LYS A 527 -3.11 -25.44 -9.09
N GLU A 528 -3.64 -25.37 -10.33
CA GLU A 528 -4.50 -26.41 -10.97
C GLU A 528 -3.71 -27.29 -11.92
#